data_f7a9d86b3ef66791a9c9ea9317f17992
#
_entry.id   f7a9d86b3ef66791a9c9ea9317f17992
#
_cell.length_a   1.000
_cell.length_b   1.000
_cell.length_c   1.000
_cell.angle_alpha   90.00
_cell.angle_beta   90.00
_cell.angle_gamma   90.00
#
_symmetry.space_group_name_H-M   'P 1'
#
loop_
_entity.id
_entity.type
_entity.pdbx_description
1 polymer ?
#
loop_
_entity_poly.entity_id
_entity_poly.type
_entity_poly.pdbx_seq_one_letter_code
_entity_poly.pdbx_strand_id
1 'polypeptide(L)'
;GPRYDFQRSSRVETYQLAIDDLENYALNLPETHAEAGRLVKGAVQHYLCQLYIDKGVALQEEGQDGAESFRKAKEYADAVIDGGIYRLMMNRFGTRQHENPTYYYAISIQDQTAEHTYESAGVHIEGNVYWDLFQEGNQDYQNGNTEAIWVAQMSLDLCQQGYTANRMAHSCNYSPVARDVQGELMGSLEDVGGEGVTAVMPTYYTRDIIYEDKWAEDMRNSEAVFRRTFVGNQKNGNYYGKVVPWDVLHKVSNGVKDRQAETFLFPISCKIATDKYSGYIAGIDGNFSFLYRDDYLARLPETILLRAEVKWRLGDNAGAAADINKLRERAQCGYMVMASDVNLDLILDERARELVYEEHRWNTLLRMGGTVAIDRIKKYAYWDVARTSLANKNFNLWPIPQSVIDTNKDIKLEQNPGW
;
A
#
# COMPACT_ATOMS: atom_id res chain seq x y z
N GLY A 1 3.24 30.28 -30.80
CA GLY A 1 4.18 29.26 -31.29
C GLY A 1 4.72 28.41 -30.16
N PRO A 2 5.42 27.31 -30.45
CA PRO A 2 6.02 26.51 -29.38
C PRO A 2 7.07 27.34 -28.63
N ARG A 3 7.15 27.14 -27.30
CA ARG A 3 8.15 27.77 -26.45
C ARG A 3 9.36 26.83 -26.27
N TYR A 4 10.55 27.41 -26.20
CA TYR A 4 11.83 26.69 -26.04
C TYR A 4 12.71 27.32 -24.95
N ASP A 5 12.09 28.14 -24.07
CA ASP A 5 12.71 28.94 -23.03
C ASP A 5 12.27 28.54 -21.62
N PHE A 6 12.04 27.23 -21.42
CA PHE A 6 11.59 26.72 -20.12
C PHE A 6 12.71 26.84 -19.07
N GLN A 7 12.36 27.42 -17.93
CA GLN A 7 13.18 27.46 -16.73
C GLN A 7 12.55 26.56 -15.66
N ARG A 8 13.38 26.04 -14.79
CA ARG A 8 12.92 25.21 -13.67
C ARG A 8 12.50 26.11 -12.52
N SER A 9 11.33 25.87 -11.96
CA SER A 9 10.94 26.38 -10.66
C SER A 9 11.62 25.54 -9.55
N SER A 10 11.81 26.16 -8.39
CA SER A 10 12.23 25.43 -7.20
C SER A 10 11.14 24.47 -6.74
N ARG A 11 11.50 23.49 -5.90
CA ARG A 11 10.51 22.59 -5.28
C ARG A 11 9.55 23.37 -4.39
N VAL A 12 10.07 24.34 -3.63
CA VAL A 12 9.27 25.19 -2.75
C VAL A 12 8.21 25.97 -3.53
N GLU A 13 8.59 26.59 -4.67
CA GLU A 13 7.63 27.28 -5.54
C GLU A 13 6.58 26.34 -6.11
N THR A 14 6.97 25.13 -6.52
CA THR A 14 6.05 24.13 -7.07
C THR A 14 5.04 23.67 -6.01
N TYR A 15 5.50 23.38 -4.79
CA TYR A 15 4.59 23.03 -3.68
C TYR A 15 3.68 24.21 -3.31
N GLN A 16 4.20 25.44 -3.29
CA GLN A 16 3.39 26.62 -2.99
C GLN A 16 2.26 26.80 -4.01
N LEU A 17 2.55 26.63 -5.30
CA LEU A 17 1.51 26.72 -6.34
C LEU A 17 0.38 25.68 -6.10
N ALA A 18 0.73 24.44 -5.80
CA ALA A 18 -0.27 23.41 -5.53
C ALA A 18 -1.07 23.69 -4.24
N ILE A 19 -0.42 24.22 -3.21
CA ILE A 19 -1.07 24.66 -1.98
C ILE A 19 -2.05 25.80 -2.27
N ASP A 20 -1.61 26.83 -2.97
CA ASP A 20 -2.45 27.98 -3.31
C ASP A 20 -3.69 27.58 -4.11
N ASP A 21 -3.54 26.65 -5.07
CA ASP A 21 -4.66 26.14 -5.86
C ASP A 21 -5.66 25.39 -4.97
N LEU A 22 -5.20 24.51 -4.08
CA LEU A 22 -6.09 23.79 -3.19
C LEU A 22 -6.77 24.69 -2.15
N GLU A 23 -6.04 25.63 -1.54
CA GLU A 23 -6.59 26.57 -0.55
C GLU A 23 -7.61 27.51 -1.17
N ASN A 24 -7.30 28.07 -2.35
CA ASN A 24 -8.17 29.06 -2.97
C ASN A 24 -9.41 28.48 -3.64
N TYR A 25 -9.33 27.27 -4.19
CA TYR A 25 -10.39 26.73 -5.04
C TYR A 25 -11.07 25.47 -4.51
N ALA A 26 -10.41 24.68 -3.69
CA ALA A 26 -10.91 23.36 -3.30
C ALA A 26 -11.40 23.24 -1.83
N LEU A 27 -11.05 24.15 -0.93
CA LEU A 27 -11.51 24.11 0.47
C LEU A 27 -13.01 24.39 0.63
N ASN A 28 -13.69 24.88 -0.42
CA ASN A 28 -15.14 25.10 -0.43
C ASN A 28 -15.94 23.84 -0.80
N LEU A 29 -15.28 22.70 -1.05
CA LEU A 29 -15.96 21.44 -1.26
C LEU A 29 -16.78 21.00 -0.05
N PRO A 30 -17.85 20.22 -0.25
CA PRO A 30 -18.67 19.73 0.86
C PRO A 30 -17.87 18.78 1.78
N GLU A 31 -18.27 18.69 3.03
CA GLU A 31 -17.65 17.77 4.02
C GLU A 31 -17.86 16.30 3.64
N THR A 32 -19.04 15.98 3.08
CA THR A 32 -19.42 14.65 2.57
C THR A 32 -20.17 14.78 1.26
N HIS A 33 -20.25 13.72 0.49
CA HIS A 33 -21.05 13.65 -0.74
C HIS A 33 -21.92 12.40 -0.75
N ALA A 34 -23.09 12.47 -1.37
CA ALA A 34 -24.00 11.32 -1.48
C ALA A 34 -23.50 10.25 -2.45
N GLU A 35 -22.76 10.65 -3.50
CA GLU A 35 -22.15 9.76 -4.46
C GLU A 35 -20.73 9.39 -4.03
N ALA A 36 -20.41 8.12 -4.05
CA ALA A 36 -19.06 7.61 -3.84
C ALA A 36 -18.06 8.13 -4.89
N GLY A 37 -16.79 8.18 -4.56
CA GLY A 37 -15.73 8.66 -5.45
C GLY A 37 -15.65 10.17 -5.67
N ARG A 38 -16.64 10.94 -5.23
CA ARG A 38 -16.61 12.40 -5.33
C ARG A 38 -15.58 13.00 -4.37
N LEU A 39 -14.87 13.99 -4.85
CA LEU A 39 -13.90 14.73 -4.05
C LEU A 39 -14.64 15.55 -2.98
N VAL A 40 -14.17 15.44 -1.75
CA VAL A 40 -14.72 16.13 -0.57
C VAL A 40 -13.63 16.94 0.13
N LYS A 41 -14.03 17.87 0.99
CA LYS A 41 -13.11 18.76 1.71
C LYS A 41 -12.04 18.01 2.50
N GLY A 42 -12.39 16.88 3.14
CA GLY A 42 -11.44 16.05 3.86
C GLY A 42 -10.29 15.52 3.00
N ALA A 43 -10.54 15.20 1.72
CA ALA A 43 -9.49 14.81 0.78
C ALA A 43 -8.54 15.99 0.48
N VAL A 44 -9.08 17.19 0.29
CA VAL A 44 -8.27 18.40 0.09
C VAL A 44 -7.39 18.68 1.30
N GLN A 45 -7.94 18.59 2.52
CA GLN A 45 -7.21 18.78 3.76
C GLN A 45 -6.10 17.72 3.95
N HIS A 46 -6.38 16.46 3.58
CA HIS A 46 -5.37 15.39 3.59
C HIS A 46 -4.18 15.74 2.68
N TYR A 47 -4.43 16.12 1.44
CA TYR A 47 -3.36 16.48 0.49
C TYR A 47 -2.67 17.80 0.83
N LEU A 48 -3.37 18.80 1.40
CA LEU A 48 -2.73 20.00 1.94
C LEU A 48 -1.79 19.65 3.08
N CYS A 49 -2.17 18.75 3.99
CA CYS A 49 -1.26 18.26 5.03
C CYS A 49 0.02 17.70 4.40
N GLN A 50 -0.10 16.83 3.39
CA GLN A 50 1.05 16.23 2.71
C GLN A 50 1.93 17.29 2.03
N LEU A 51 1.33 18.18 1.24
CA LEU A 51 2.05 19.24 0.51
C LEU A 51 2.81 20.20 1.46
N TYR A 52 2.21 20.54 2.60
CA TYR A 52 2.89 21.35 3.60
C TYR A 52 4.06 20.63 4.28
N ILE A 53 3.98 19.29 4.47
CA ILE A 53 5.13 18.50 4.93
C ILE A 53 6.23 18.56 3.87
N ASP A 54 5.89 18.26 2.61
CA ASP A 54 6.83 18.25 1.49
C ASP A 54 7.53 19.60 1.32
N LYS A 55 6.78 20.71 1.41
CA LYS A 55 7.31 22.08 1.40
C LYS A 55 8.23 22.34 2.58
N GLY A 56 7.83 21.95 3.79
CA GLY A 56 8.64 22.13 5.01
C GLY A 56 9.99 21.41 4.91
N VAL A 57 10.02 20.20 4.35
CA VAL A 57 11.26 19.46 4.12
C VAL A 57 12.11 20.13 3.02
N ALA A 58 11.48 20.58 1.94
CA ALA A 58 12.20 21.30 0.87
C ALA A 58 12.87 22.57 1.39
N LEU A 59 12.18 23.35 2.25
CA LEU A 59 12.75 24.52 2.92
C LEU A 59 13.97 24.15 3.77
N GLN A 60 13.89 23.06 4.56
CA GLN A 60 15.01 22.60 5.39
C GLN A 60 16.22 22.18 4.54
N GLU A 61 15.99 21.50 3.42
CA GLU A 61 17.08 21.12 2.49
C GLU A 61 17.71 22.32 1.79
N GLU A 62 16.98 23.43 1.66
CA GLU A 62 17.50 24.73 1.19
C GLU A 62 18.12 25.58 2.32
N GLY A 63 18.23 25.04 3.54
CA GLY A 63 18.79 25.73 4.70
C GLY A 63 17.85 26.75 5.34
N GLN A 64 16.55 26.69 5.05
CA GLN A 64 15.52 27.57 5.59
C GLN A 64 14.73 26.88 6.70
N ASP A 65 13.95 27.65 7.48
CA ASP A 65 13.08 27.10 8.52
C ASP A 65 11.78 26.55 7.93
N GLY A 66 11.55 25.24 8.09
CA GLY A 66 10.32 24.56 7.67
C GLY A 66 9.21 24.51 8.73
N ALA A 67 9.45 25.02 9.94
CA ALA A 67 8.53 24.82 11.08
C ALA A 67 7.13 25.37 10.85
N GLU A 68 6.99 26.51 10.16
CA GLU A 68 5.67 27.08 9.86
C GLU A 68 4.88 26.15 8.91
N SER A 69 5.53 25.59 7.89
CA SER A 69 4.90 24.60 7.00
C SER A 69 4.44 23.35 7.77
N PHE A 70 5.23 22.88 8.72
CA PHE A 70 4.82 21.74 9.57
C PHE A 70 3.63 22.10 10.48
N ARG A 71 3.56 23.32 11.03
CA ARG A 71 2.37 23.74 11.79
C ARG A 71 1.12 23.78 10.92
N LYS A 72 1.23 24.31 9.70
CA LYS A 72 0.13 24.28 8.73
C LYS A 72 -0.32 22.85 8.36
N ALA A 73 0.64 21.96 8.11
CA ALA A 73 0.35 20.56 7.90
C ALA A 73 -0.44 19.95 9.06
N LYS A 74 -0.03 20.25 10.32
CA LYS A 74 -0.75 19.79 11.52
C LYS A 74 -2.17 20.31 11.58
N GLU A 75 -2.40 21.61 11.29
CA GLU A 75 -3.74 22.22 11.27
C GLU A 75 -4.70 21.45 10.33
N TYR A 76 -4.23 21.13 9.11
CA TYR A 76 -5.04 20.36 8.14
C TYR A 76 -5.27 18.90 8.58
N ALA A 77 -4.27 18.26 9.16
CA ALA A 77 -4.43 16.93 9.73
C ALA A 77 -5.41 16.92 10.91
N ASP A 78 -5.32 17.90 11.81
CA ASP A 78 -6.25 18.07 12.94
C ASP A 78 -7.69 18.25 12.43
N ALA A 79 -7.90 19.04 11.37
CA ALA A 79 -9.21 19.25 10.79
C ALA A 79 -9.85 17.95 10.27
N VAL A 80 -9.07 17.04 9.70
CA VAL A 80 -9.54 15.72 9.25
C VAL A 80 -9.78 14.77 10.43
N ILE A 81 -8.80 14.68 11.35
CA ILE A 81 -8.81 13.64 12.39
C ILE A 81 -9.77 14.00 13.52
N ASP A 82 -9.83 15.27 13.90
CA ASP A 82 -10.59 15.75 15.05
C ASP A 82 -11.90 16.44 14.62
N GLY A 83 -12.16 16.56 13.31
CA GLY A 83 -13.37 17.19 12.73
C GLY A 83 -14.66 16.38 12.89
N GLY A 84 -14.59 15.13 13.36
CA GLY A 84 -15.73 14.28 13.70
C GLY A 84 -16.41 13.57 12.52
N ILE A 85 -15.99 13.83 11.28
CA ILE A 85 -16.50 13.15 10.07
C ILE A 85 -15.93 11.73 9.98
N TYR A 86 -14.60 11.61 10.07
CA TYR A 86 -13.88 10.36 9.88
C TYR A 86 -13.53 9.70 11.21
N ARG A 87 -13.60 8.35 11.25
CA ARG A 87 -13.25 7.54 12.42
C ARG A 87 -12.65 6.23 11.97
N LEU A 88 -11.74 5.68 12.79
CA LEU A 88 -11.19 4.35 12.53
C LEU A 88 -12.27 3.28 12.68
N MET A 89 -12.27 2.31 11.78
CA MET A 89 -13.08 1.10 11.90
C MET A 89 -12.44 0.19 12.93
N MET A 90 -13.03 0.10 14.12
CA MET A 90 -12.45 -0.65 15.25
C MET A 90 -12.93 -2.11 15.29
N ASN A 91 -14.06 -2.42 14.67
CA ASN A 91 -14.71 -3.72 14.70
C ASN A 91 -15.01 -4.20 13.28
N ARG A 92 -15.33 -5.49 13.16
CA ARG A 92 -15.79 -6.09 11.92
C ARG A 92 -16.99 -5.32 11.34
N PHE A 93 -17.03 -5.13 10.03
CA PHE A 93 -18.08 -4.36 9.34
C PHE A 93 -18.29 -4.81 7.90
N GLY A 94 -19.35 -4.28 7.27
CA GLY A 94 -19.63 -4.42 5.86
C GLY A 94 -20.25 -5.74 5.48
N THR A 95 -20.19 -6.04 4.18
CA THR A 95 -20.94 -7.13 3.55
C THR A 95 -20.57 -8.51 4.06
N ARG A 96 -19.32 -8.70 4.50
CA ARG A 96 -18.75 -9.99 4.92
C ARG A 96 -18.34 -10.05 6.40
N GLN A 97 -18.84 -9.14 7.24
CA GLN A 97 -18.44 -9.03 8.65
C GLN A 97 -18.68 -10.30 9.50
N HIS A 98 -19.55 -11.19 9.05
CA HIS A 98 -19.86 -12.46 9.71
C HIS A 98 -19.20 -13.66 9.03
N GLU A 99 -18.43 -13.45 7.96
CA GLU A 99 -17.69 -14.47 7.26
C GLU A 99 -16.24 -14.49 7.71
N ASN A 100 -15.60 -15.63 7.48
CA ASN A 100 -14.16 -15.83 7.63
C ASN A 100 -13.51 -16.01 6.26
N PRO A 101 -12.22 -15.69 6.09
CA PRO A 101 -11.48 -16.05 4.88
C PRO A 101 -11.62 -17.55 4.59
N THR A 102 -11.93 -17.88 3.36
CA THR A 102 -12.03 -19.27 2.91
C THR A 102 -10.88 -19.54 1.94
N TYR A 103 -10.01 -20.48 2.30
CA TYR A 103 -8.92 -20.90 1.44
C TYR A 103 -9.23 -22.26 0.82
N TYR A 104 -9.26 -22.28 -0.49
CA TYR A 104 -9.47 -23.50 -1.27
C TYR A 104 -8.12 -24.06 -1.70
N TYR A 105 -8.03 -25.35 -1.97
CA TYR A 105 -6.96 -25.77 -2.85
C TYR A 105 -7.37 -25.41 -4.28
N ALA A 106 -6.56 -24.58 -4.92
CA ALA A 106 -6.83 -24.15 -6.28
C ALA A 106 -6.72 -25.35 -7.20
N ILE A 107 -7.81 -25.67 -7.86
CA ILE A 107 -7.81 -26.62 -8.97
C ILE A 107 -7.47 -25.79 -10.20
N SER A 108 -6.72 -26.35 -11.14
CA SER A 108 -6.53 -25.71 -12.42
C SER A 108 -7.90 -25.39 -13.03
N ILE A 109 -7.99 -24.25 -13.72
CA ILE A 109 -9.20 -23.79 -14.43
C ILE A 109 -9.90 -24.91 -15.24
N GLN A 110 -9.17 -25.96 -15.61
CA GLN A 110 -9.64 -27.08 -16.38
C GLN A 110 -10.35 -28.18 -15.56
N ASP A 111 -10.30 -28.11 -14.23
CA ASP A 111 -10.84 -29.16 -13.35
C ASP A 111 -11.66 -28.57 -12.19
N GLN A 112 -12.60 -27.70 -12.50
CA GLN A 112 -13.40 -26.91 -11.55
C GLN A 112 -14.43 -27.71 -10.74
N THR A 113 -14.36 -29.06 -10.74
CA THR A 113 -15.41 -29.90 -10.17
C THR A 113 -15.21 -30.35 -8.73
N ALA A 114 -14.09 -30.01 -8.10
CA ALA A 114 -13.82 -30.42 -6.72
C ALA A 114 -13.24 -29.25 -5.91
N GLU A 115 -14.06 -28.56 -5.15
CA GLU A 115 -13.65 -27.60 -4.15
C GLU A 115 -13.33 -28.32 -2.84
N HIS A 116 -12.11 -28.11 -2.32
CA HIS A 116 -11.80 -28.41 -0.93
C HIS A 116 -11.52 -27.11 -0.20
N THR A 117 -12.33 -26.84 0.80
CA THR A 117 -12.16 -25.66 1.63
C THR A 117 -11.03 -25.85 2.63
N TYR A 118 -10.50 -24.76 3.11
CA TYR A 118 -9.51 -24.73 4.18
C TYR A 118 -10.00 -25.49 5.44
N GLU A 119 -11.28 -25.42 5.73
CA GLU A 119 -11.92 -26.17 6.81
C GLU A 119 -11.76 -27.68 6.66
N SER A 120 -11.80 -28.21 5.43
CA SER A 120 -11.57 -29.62 5.17
C SER A 120 -10.14 -30.07 5.48
N ALA A 121 -9.18 -29.14 5.53
CA ALA A 121 -7.80 -29.38 5.94
C ALA A 121 -7.61 -29.24 7.47
N GLY A 122 -8.67 -28.91 8.23
CA GLY A 122 -8.62 -28.79 9.69
C GLY A 122 -7.99 -27.47 10.17
N VAL A 123 -7.94 -26.45 9.34
CA VAL A 123 -7.39 -25.13 9.68
C VAL A 123 -8.51 -24.10 9.73
N HIS A 124 -8.48 -23.28 10.78
CA HIS A 124 -9.43 -22.19 10.98
C HIS A 124 -8.73 -20.85 10.91
N ILE A 125 -9.24 -19.93 10.10
CA ILE A 125 -8.76 -18.57 9.99
C ILE A 125 -9.89 -17.62 10.38
N GLU A 126 -9.63 -16.74 11.32
CA GLU A 126 -10.59 -15.71 11.72
C GLU A 126 -10.38 -14.45 10.89
N GLY A 127 -11.47 -13.95 10.31
CA GLY A 127 -11.52 -12.64 9.68
C GLY A 127 -11.41 -11.52 10.71
N ASN A 128 -10.90 -10.38 10.30
CA ASN A 128 -10.74 -9.23 11.16
C ASN A 128 -11.07 -7.91 10.42
N VAL A 129 -11.01 -6.78 11.13
CA VAL A 129 -11.34 -5.47 10.54
C VAL A 129 -10.46 -5.11 9.34
N TYR A 130 -9.18 -5.51 9.33
CA TYR A 130 -8.30 -5.26 8.19
C TYR A 130 -8.67 -6.10 6.97
N TRP A 131 -9.17 -7.32 7.19
CA TRP A 131 -9.72 -8.13 6.10
C TRP A 131 -11.01 -7.50 5.55
N ASP A 132 -11.88 -7.00 6.43
CA ASP A 132 -13.13 -6.34 6.02
C ASP A 132 -12.88 -5.06 5.21
N LEU A 133 -11.88 -4.25 5.57
CA LEU A 133 -11.52 -3.02 4.84
C LEU A 133 -11.26 -3.26 3.35
N PHE A 134 -10.85 -4.46 2.98
CA PHE A 134 -10.48 -4.81 1.60
C PHE A 134 -11.44 -5.79 0.94
N GLN A 135 -12.63 -6.01 1.52
CA GLN A 135 -13.68 -6.75 0.85
C GLN A 135 -14.44 -5.85 -0.14
N GLU A 136 -14.86 -6.44 -1.25
CA GLU A 136 -15.61 -5.73 -2.30
C GLU A 136 -16.86 -5.06 -1.71
N GLY A 137 -17.07 -3.77 -2.03
CA GLY A 137 -18.20 -2.98 -1.54
C GLY A 137 -18.01 -2.35 -0.15
N ASN A 138 -16.87 -2.54 0.51
CA ASN A 138 -16.59 -1.98 1.83
C ASN A 138 -15.72 -0.71 1.81
N GLN A 139 -15.31 -0.22 0.63
CA GLN A 139 -14.35 0.87 0.53
C GLN A 139 -14.94 2.27 0.72
N ASP A 140 -16.24 2.43 0.49
CA ASP A 140 -16.86 3.75 0.45
C ASP A 140 -17.38 4.22 1.82
N TYR A 141 -17.24 5.52 2.06
CA TYR A 141 -17.85 6.19 3.22
C TYR A 141 -19.37 5.99 3.26
N GLN A 142 -20.02 6.03 2.10
CA GLN A 142 -21.47 5.85 1.93
C GLN A 142 -21.93 4.43 2.33
N ASN A 143 -21.03 3.46 2.26
CA ASN A 143 -21.27 2.07 2.68
C ASN A 143 -20.91 1.81 4.17
N GLY A 144 -20.67 2.88 4.94
CA GLY A 144 -20.39 2.82 6.37
C GLY A 144 -18.91 2.73 6.74
N ASN A 145 -17.99 2.80 5.77
CA ASN A 145 -16.56 2.85 6.05
C ASN A 145 -16.13 4.28 6.42
N THR A 146 -16.15 4.57 7.70
CA THR A 146 -15.81 5.91 8.22
C THR A 146 -14.33 6.27 8.12
N GLU A 147 -13.44 5.36 7.69
CA GLU A 147 -12.05 5.67 7.40
C GLU A 147 -11.83 6.22 5.98
N ALA A 148 -12.75 5.93 5.06
CA ALA A 148 -12.61 6.30 3.66
C ALA A 148 -12.75 7.82 3.48
N ILE A 149 -11.69 8.46 2.97
CA ILE A 149 -11.67 9.89 2.68
C ILE A 149 -11.92 10.13 1.19
N TRP A 150 -11.20 9.41 0.34
CA TRP A 150 -11.37 9.46 -1.11
C TRP A 150 -11.04 8.11 -1.73
N VAL A 151 -11.89 7.66 -2.66
CA VAL A 151 -11.85 6.30 -3.22
C VAL A 151 -12.01 6.36 -4.73
N ALA A 152 -11.15 5.65 -5.45
CA ALA A 152 -11.32 5.43 -6.88
C ALA A 152 -12.37 4.34 -7.11
N GLN A 153 -13.36 4.66 -7.93
CA GLN A 153 -14.49 3.77 -8.19
C GLN A 153 -14.17 2.79 -9.32
N MET A 154 -14.35 1.51 -9.05
CA MET A 154 -14.25 0.42 -10.01
C MET A 154 -15.64 -0.18 -10.25
N SER A 155 -15.91 -0.64 -11.45
CA SER A 155 -17.24 -1.17 -11.78
C SER A 155 -17.15 -2.31 -12.79
N LEU A 156 -17.61 -3.48 -12.35
CA LEU A 156 -17.79 -4.65 -13.20
C LEU A 156 -18.78 -4.35 -14.34
N ASP A 157 -19.90 -3.71 -14.03
CA ASP A 157 -20.94 -3.39 -15.00
C ASP A 157 -20.43 -2.48 -16.11
N LEU A 158 -19.66 -1.44 -15.76
CA LEU A 158 -19.03 -0.56 -16.75
C LEU A 158 -17.98 -1.29 -17.58
N CYS A 159 -17.23 -2.19 -16.98
CA CYS A 159 -16.26 -3.01 -17.70
C CYS A 159 -16.95 -3.93 -18.72
N GLN A 160 -18.08 -4.53 -18.35
CA GLN A 160 -18.93 -5.34 -19.26
C GLN A 160 -19.49 -4.53 -20.44
N GLN A 161 -19.74 -3.24 -20.23
CA GLN A 161 -20.17 -2.31 -21.26
C GLN A 161 -19.03 -1.82 -22.18
N GLY A 162 -17.81 -2.33 -21.99
CA GLY A 162 -16.63 -1.99 -22.79
C GLY A 162 -15.73 -0.90 -22.20
N TYR A 163 -16.03 -0.38 -21.00
CA TYR A 163 -15.17 0.59 -20.30
C TYR A 163 -14.09 -0.14 -19.48
N THR A 164 -13.16 -0.78 -20.17
CA THR A 164 -12.17 -1.69 -19.60
C THR A 164 -11.19 -1.05 -18.61
N ALA A 165 -11.17 0.27 -18.47
CA ALA A 165 -10.37 0.97 -17.47
C ALA A 165 -10.96 0.90 -16.03
N ASN A 166 -12.22 0.45 -15.88
CA ASN A 166 -12.91 0.35 -14.58
C ASN A 166 -12.58 -0.95 -13.85
N ARG A 167 -11.30 -1.30 -13.76
CA ARG A 167 -10.81 -2.50 -13.09
C ARG A 167 -9.39 -2.33 -12.58
N MET A 168 -9.05 -3.02 -11.50
CA MET A 168 -7.70 -3.01 -10.93
C MET A 168 -6.89 -4.22 -11.42
N ALA A 169 -5.69 -3.97 -11.96
CA ALA A 169 -4.72 -5.00 -12.32
C ALA A 169 -3.75 -5.35 -11.16
N HIS A 170 -4.03 -4.89 -9.95
CA HIS A 170 -3.14 -5.08 -8.81
C HIS A 170 -2.99 -6.56 -8.44
N SER A 171 -4.07 -7.32 -8.45
CA SER A 171 -4.04 -8.75 -8.14
C SER A 171 -3.02 -9.48 -9.01
N CYS A 172 -3.03 -9.26 -10.32
CA CYS A 172 -2.07 -9.87 -11.23
C CYS A 172 -0.63 -9.44 -10.93
N ASN A 173 -0.38 -8.13 -10.83
CA ASN A 173 0.97 -7.59 -10.71
C ASN A 173 1.64 -7.89 -9.36
N TYR A 174 0.86 -7.94 -8.28
CA TYR A 174 1.36 -8.08 -6.91
C TYR A 174 1.12 -9.47 -6.31
N SER A 175 0.51 -10.39 -7.04
CA SER A 175 0.33 -11.78 -6.60
C SER A 175 1.45 -12.68 -7.12
N PRO A 176 1.80 -13.75 -6.37
CA PRO A 176 2.80 -14.71 -6.82
C PRO A 176 2.30 -15.50 -8.03
N VAL A 177 3.24 -15.92 -8.86
CA VAL A 177 2.93 -16.79 -10.02
C VAL A 177 2.36 -18.15 -9.59
N ALA A 178 2.74 -18.65 -8.42
CA ALA A 178 2.34 -19.93 -7.84
C ALA A 178 2.44 -21.12 -8.81
N ARG A 179 3.41 -21.07 -9.73
CA ARG A 179 3.60 -22.08 -10.78
C ARG A 179 4.65 -23.09 -10.37
N ASP A 180 4.25 -24.35 -10.29
CA ASP A 180 5.13 -25.49 -9.96
C ASP A 180 5.96 -25.30 -8.68
N VAL A 181 5.31 -24.91 -7.59
CA VAL A 181 5.98 -24.71 -6.30
C VAL A 181 6.21 -26.07 -5.64
N GLN A 182 7.42 -26.56 -5.71
CA GLN A 182 7.90 -27.83 -5.11
C GLN A 182 7.07 -29.08 -5.49
N GLY A 183 6.35 -29.05 -6.62
CA GLY A 183 5.45 -30.12 -7.00
C GLY A 183 4.16 -30.19 -6.18
N GLU A 184 3.89 -29.22 -5.30
CA GLU A 184 2.73 -29.20 -4.42
C GLU A 184 1.66 -28.18 -4.84
N LEU A 185 2.07 -27.04 -5.41
CA LEU A 185 1.18 -25.99 -5.89
C LEU A 185 1.40 -25.72 -7.37
N MET A 186 0.31 -25.56 -8.12
CA MET A 186 0.36 -25.15 -9.51
C MET A 186 -0.85 -24.30 -9.90
N GLY A 187 -0.58 -23.26 -10.70
CA GLY A 187 -1.59 -22.50 -11.40
C GLY A 187 -2.19 -21.36 -10.63
N SER A 188 -3.29 -20.86 -11.14
CA SER A 188 -4.03 -19.76 -10.56
C SER A 188 -4.60 -20.13 -9.20
N LEU A 189 -4.39 -19.28 -8.23
CA LEU A 189 -4.97 -19.40 -6.90
C LEU A 189 -6.28 -18.59 -6.88
N GLU A 190 -7.39 -19.21 -7.22
CA GLU A 190 -8.70 -18.56 -7.38
C GLU A 190 -9.19 -17.86 -6.10
N ASP A 191 -8.82 -18.41 -4.95
CA ASP A 191 -9.13 -17.88 -3.63
C ASP A 191 -8.26 -16.67 -3.22
N VAL A 192 -7.39 -16.18 -4.10
CA VAL A 192 -6.55 -15.01 -3.90
C VAL A 192 -6.55 -14.05 -5.10
N GLY A 193 -7.62 -14.05 -5.88
CA GLY A 193 -7.79 -13.14 -7.01
C GLY A 193 -7.15 -13.58 -8.32
N GLY A 194 -6.75 -14.86 -8.45
CA GLY A 194 -6.40 -15.47 -9.72
C GLY A 194 -4.91 -15.52 -10.05
N GLU A 195 -4.59 -15.47 -11.33
CA GLU A 195 -3.22 -15.61 -11.81
C GLU A 195 -2.35 -14.41 -11.48
N GLY A 196 -1.25 -14.65 -10.74
CA GLY A 196 -0.22 -13.66 -10.48
C GLY A 196 0.90 -13.72 -11.51
N VAL A 197 1.56 -12.59 -11.75
CA VAL A 197 2.76 -12.48 -12.61
C VAL A 197 4.00 -12.01 -11.86
N THR A 198 3.87 -11.74 -10.56
CA THR A 198 5.00 -11.32 -9.70
C THR A 198 5.78 -10.13 -10.28
N ALA A 199 5.08 -9.14 -10.83
CA ALA A 199 5.75 -7.93 -11.31
C ALA A 199 6.33 -7.12 -10.14
N VAL A 200 5.68 -7.16 -8.98
CA VAL A 200 6.11 -6.54 -7.73
C VAL A 200 5.93 -7.52 -6.58
N MET A 201 6.94 -7.66 -5.76
CA MET A 201 6.98 -8.58 -4.62
C MET A 201 7.27 -7.80 -3.33
N PRO A 202 6.59 -8.11 -2.19
CA PRO A 202 6.94 -7.51 -0.90
C PRO A 202 8.33 -7.99 -0.45
N THR A 203 9.15 -7.06 0.03
CA THR A 203 10.45 -7.42 0.60
C THR A 203 10.30 -8.05 1.97
N TYR A 204 11.33 -8.73 2.48
CA TYR A 204 11.37 -9.23 3.87
C TYR A 204 11.11 -8.13 4.90
N TYR A 205 11.54 -6.91 4.61
CA TYR A 205 11.25 -5.77 5.46
C TYR A 205 9.74 -5.63 5.71
N THR A 206 8.93 -5.66 4.66
CA THR A 206 7.49 -5.37 4.73
C THR A 206 6.67 -6.52 5.32
N ARG A 207 7.09 -7.76 5.14
CA ARG A 207 6.32 -8.94 5.51
C ARG A 207 6.81 -9.64 6.78
N ASP A 208 8.09 -9.42 7.17
CA ASP A 208 8.73 -10.15 8.26
C ASP A 208 9.42 -9.20 9.25
N ILE A 209 10.46 -8.44 8.84
CA ILE A 209 11.37 -7.69 9.72
C ILE A 209 10.65 -6.68 10.61
N ILE A 210 9.68 -5.93 10.08
CA ILE A 210 8.92 -4.94 10.87
C ILE A 210 7.99 -5.57 11.89
N TYR A 211 7.84 -6.90 11.88
CA TYR A 211 7.01 -7.67 12.82
C TYR A 211 7.84 -8.59 13.73
N GLU A 212 9.14 -8.37 13.86
CA GLU A 212 9.98 -9.16 14.76
C GLU A 212 9.91 -8.64 16.21
N ASP A 213 10.27 -9.50 17.17
CA ASP A 213 10.39 -9.21 18.60
C ASP A 213 9.12 -8.58 19.21
N LYS A 214 9.26 -7.42 19.85
CA LYS A 214 8.16 -6.68 20.48
C LYS A 214 7.06 -6.22 19.51
N TRP A 215 7.27 -6.34 18.20
CA TRP A 215 6.34 -5.96 17.15
C TRP A 215 5.52 -7.13 16.59
N ALA A 216 5.74 -8.36 17.10
CA ALA A 216 5.15 -9.58 16.53
C ALA A 216 3.63 -9.68 16.71
N GLU A 217 3.10 -9.20 17.83
CA GLU A 217 1.67 -9.18 18.08
C GLU A 217 1.03 -7.99 17.38
N ASP A 218 0.54 -8.22 16.17
CA ASP A 218 -0.06 -7.19 15.29
C ASP A 218 -1.06 -7.83 14.33
N MET A 219 -2.33 -7.43 14.41
CA MET A 219 -3.40 -7.95 13.56
C MET A 219 -3.13 -7.75 12.07
N ARG A 220 -2.36 -6.71 11.71
CA ARG A 220 -1.97 -6.41 10.31
C ARG A 220 -1.07 -7.46 9.69
N ASN A 221 -0.45 -8.32 10.52
CA ASN A 221 0.34 -9.47 10.08
C ASN A 221 -0.34 -10.82 10.30
N SER A 222 -1.63 -10.81 10.64
CA SER A 222 -2.41 -12.04 10.79
C SER A 222 -2.58 -12.81 9.48
N GLU A 223 -2.91 -14.07 9.58
CA GLU A 223 -3.15 -14.95 8.41
C GLU A 223 -4.29 -14.43 7.51
N ALA A 224 -5.30 -13.74 8.07
CA ALA A 224 -6.36 -13.12 7.30
C ALA A 224 -5.89 -11.92 6.46
N VAL A 225 -4.79 -11.26 6.86
CA VAL A 225 -4.24 -10.08 6.17
C VAL A 225 -3.07 -10.44 5.28
N PHE A 226 -2.16 -11.30 5.75
CA PHE A 226 -1.06 -11.86 4.97
C PHE A 226 -1.14 -13.39 4.99
N ARG A 227 -1.76 -13.95 3.96
CA ARG A 227 -1.90 -15.37 3.81
C ARG A 227 -0.55 -16.04 3.59
N ARG A 228 -0.21 -16.98 4.46
CA ARG A 228 0.98 -17.84 4.38
C ARG A 228 0.63 -19.32 4.27
N THR A 229 -0.66 -19.66 4.43
CA THR A 229 -1.14 -21.03 4.40
C THR A 229 -1.73 -21.38 3.04
N PHE A 230 -1.22 -22.42 2.43
CA PHE A 230 -1.64 -22.91 1.12
C PHE A 230 -1.95 -24.40 1.19
N VAL A 231 -2.97 -24.80 0.46
CA VAL A 231 -3.38 -26.21 0.34
C VAL A 231 -2.86 -26.78 -0.97
N GLY A 232 -2.18 -27.91 -0.91
CA GLY A 232 -1.60 -28.58 -2.08
C GLY A 232 -2.67 -28.93 -3.12
N ASN A 233 -2.44 -28.53 -4.37
CA ASN A 233 -3.37 -28.77 -5.49
C ASN A 233 -2.80 -29.68 -6.59
N GLN A 234 -1.59 -30.23 -6.40
CA GLN A 234 -0.99 -31.19 -7.31
C GLN A 234 -1.42 -32.60 -6.93
N LYS A 235 -2.11 -33.29 -7.85
CA LYS A 235 -2.64 -34.68 -7.63
C LYS A 235 -1.57 -35.69 -7.22
N ASN A 236 -0.34 -35.51 -7.66
CA ASN A 236 0.80 -36.37 -7.36
C ASN A 236 1.68 -35.82 -6.23
N GLY A 237 1.32 -34.66 -5.64
CA GLY A 237 2.02 -34.06 -4.53
C GLY A 237 1.77 -34.80 -3.21
N ASN A 238 2.68 -34.66 -2.26
CA ASN A 238 2.57 -35.31 -0.95
C ASN A 238 1.47 -34.67 -0.09
N TYR A 239 1.12 -33.42 -0.40
CA TYR A 239 0.16 -32.61 0.36
C TYR A 239 -1.15 -32.33 -0.41
N TYR A 240 -1.48 -33.14 -1.42
CA TYR A 240 -2.72 -32.94 -2.16
C TYR A 240 -3.94 -32.89 -1.22
N GLY A 241 -4.70 -31.78 -1.26
CA GLY A 241 -5.84 -31.53 -0.39
C GLY A 241 -5.49 -31.26 1.08
N LYS A 242 -4.22 -31.03 1.41
CA LYS A 242 -3.74 -30.74 2.77
C LYS A 242 -2.91 -29.49 2.79
N VAL A 243 -2.81 -28.85 3.97
CA VAL A 243 -1.90 -27.71 4.16
C VAL A 243 -0.47 -28.14 3.88
N VAL A 244 0.20 -27.39 3.00
CA VAL A 244 1.62 -27.59 2.72
C VAL A 244 2.43 -26.81 3.74
N PRO A 245 3.35 -27.45 4.48
CA PRO A 245 4.24 -26.75 5.39
C PRO A 245 5.04 -25.65 4.68
N TRP A 246 5.18 -24.50 5.34
CA TRP A 246 5.85 -23.33 4.75
C TRP A 246 7.31 -23.61 4.37
N ASP A 247 8.03 -24.39 5.17
CA ASP A 247 9.40 -24.83 4.90
C ASP A 247 9.51 -25.79 3.70
N VAL A 248 8.46 -26.52 3.38
CA VAL A 248 8.36 -27.32 2.15
C VAL A 248 8.23 -26.40 0.95
N LEU A 249 7.37 -25.39 1.02
CA LEU A 249 7.16 -24.41 -0.06
C LEU A 249 8.40 -23.54 -0.31
N HIS A 250 9.14 -23.21 0.73
CA HIS A 250 10.32 -22.33 0.70
C HIS A 250 11.61 -23.10 0.99
N LYS A 251 11.85 -24.16 0.25
CA LYS A 251 13.02 -25.03 0.43
C LYS A 251 14.32 -24.24 0.29
N VAL A 252 15.13 -24.30 1.36
CA VAL A 252 16.49 -23.77 1.33
C VAL A 252 17.41 -24.87 0.78
N SER A 253 17.96 -24.69 -0.41
CA SER A 253 18.97 -25.60 -0.94
C SER A 253 20.37 -25.08 -0.58
N ASN A 254 21.14 -25.90 0.18
CA ASN A 254 22.52 -25.57 0.60
C ASN A 254 22.67 -24.23 1.34
N GLY A 255 21.71 -23.85 2.19
CA GLY A 255 21.76 -22.59 2.93
C GLY A 255 21.47 -21.34 2.10
N VAL A 256 21.19 -21.47 0.81
CA VAL A 256 20.78 -20.39 -0.07
C VAL A 256 19.28 -20.49 -0.29
N LYS A 257 18.55 -19.45 0.04
CA LYS A 257 17.13 -19.35 -0.30
C LYS A 257 16.99 -19.45 -1.81
N ASP A 258 16.14 -20.37 -2.26
CA ASP A 258 15.86 -20.51 -3.67
C ASP A 258 15.09 -19.26 -4.15
N ARG A 259 15.79 -18.41 -4.92
CA ARG A 259 15.22 -17.15 -5.44
C ARG A 259 14.01 -17.40 -6.33
N GLN A 260 13.96 -18.51 -7.03
CA GLN A 260 12.84 -18.87 -7.88
C GLN A 260 11.63 -19.26 -7.03
N ALA A 261 11.83 -20.02 -5.97
CA ALA A 261 10.75 -20.37 -5.03
C ALA A 261 10.17 -19.11 -4.36
N GLU A 262 11.01 -18.15 -3.97
CA GLU A 262 10.57 -16.88 -3.39
C GLU A 262 9.77 -15.99 -4.36
N THR A 263 10.09 -16.03 -5.66
CA THR A 263 9.35 -15.29 -6.70
C THR A 263 8.04 -15.97 -7.05
N PHE A 264 7.99 -17.29 -6.94
CA PHE A 264 6.80 -18.07 -7.30
C PHE A 264 5.76 -18.12 -6.19
N LEU A 265 6.19 -17.95 -4.93
CA LEU A 265 5.27 -17.91 -3.80
C LEU A 265 5.82 -17.04 -2.67
N PHE A 266 5.02 -16.07 -2.23
CA PHE A 266 5.26 -15.23 -1.07
C PHE A 266 3.92 -14.98 -0.36
N PRO A 267 3.91 -14.46 0.89
CA PRO A 267 2.67 -14.13 1.57
C PRO A 267 1.79 -13.20 0.76
N ILE A 268 0.52 -13.55 0.59
CA ILE A 268 -0.44 -12.80 -0.23
C ILE A 268 -1.28 -11.91 0.68
N SER A 269 -1.31 -10.61 0.39
CA SER A 269 -2.11 -9.68 1.19
C SER A 269 -3.56 -9.62 0.72
N CYS A 270 -4.51 -9.61 1.66
CA CYS A 270 -5.92 -9.34 1.38
C CYS A 270 -6.15 -7.96 0.77
N LYS A 271 -5.20 -7.03 0.91
CA LYS A 271 -5.22 -5.72 0.25
C LYS A 271 -5.06 -5.81 -1.27
N ILE A 272 -4.46 -6.89 -1.76
CA ILE A 272 -4.25 -7.12 -3.18
C ILE A 272 -5.34 -7.98 -3.76
N ALA A 273 -5.70 -9.05 -3.04
CA ALA A 273 -6.68 -10.01 -3.52
C ALA A 273 -7.45 -10.61 -2.35
N THR A 274 -8.72 -10.86 -2.59
CA THR A 274 -9.62 -11.55 -1.67
C THR A 274 -10.22 -12.75 -2.39
N ASP A 275 -10.70 -13.72 -1.61
CA ASP A 275 -11.56 -14.79 -2.14
C ASP A 275 -12.89 -14.19 -2.65
N LYS A 276 -13.58 -14.89 -3.54
CA LYS A 276 -14.91 -14.54 -4.05
C LYS A 276 -15.01 -13.16 -4.72
N TYR A 277 -14.09 -12.80 -5.60
CA TYR A 277 -14.20 -11.56 -6.33
C TYR A 277 -15.20 -11.62 -7.50
N SER A 278 -15.89 -10.50 -7.77
CA SER A 278 -17.05 -10.45 -8.67
C SER A 278 -16.73 -10.76 -10.14
N GLY A 279 -15.54 -10.39 -10.61
CA GLY A 279 -15.13 -10.64 -11.99
C GLY A 279 -15.00 -12.11 -12.33
N TYR A 280 -14.54 -12.93 -11.40
CA TYR A 280 -14.48 -14.38 -11.54
C TYR A 280 -15.89 -15.00 -11.56
N ILE A 281 -16.72 -14.63 -10.59
CA ILE A 281 -18.11 -15.13 -10.47
C ILE A 281 -18.90 -14.82 -11.74
N ALA A 282 -18.64 -13.68 -12.38
CA ALA A 282 -19.29 -13.30 -13.63
C ALA A 282 -18.71 -13.97 -14.89
N GLY A 283 -17.61 -14.70 -14.78
CA GLY A 283 -16.97 -15.40 -15.91
C GLY A 283 -16.41 -14.49 -17.00
N ILE A 284 -16.10 -13.24 -16.66
CA ILE A 284 -15.68 -12.20 -17.63
C ILE A 284 -14.18 -12.22 -17.83
N ASP A 285 -13.45 -12.56 -16.80
CA ASP A 285 -11.99 -12.58 -16.80
C ASP A 285 -11.49 -14.02 -16.82
N GLY A 286 -11.20 -14.53 -18.01
CA GLY A 286 -10.70 -15.89 -18.18
C GLY A 286 -9.34 -16.16 -17.54
N ASN A 287 -8.63 -15.08 -17.09
CA ASN A 287 -7.32 -15.17 -16.47
C ASN A 287 -7.33 -14.77 -14.98
N PHE A 288 -8.48 -14.41 -14.41
CA PHE A 288 -8.61 -14.02 -12.99
C PHE A 288 -7.65 -12.90 -12.55
N SER A 289 -7.34 -11.97 -13.46
CA SER A 289 -6.24 -11.01 -13.26
C SER A 289 -6.70 -9.64 -12.79
N PHE A 290 -8.01 -9.41 -12.69
CA PHE A 290 -8.56 -8.09 -12.41
C PHE A 290 -9.57 -8.11 -11.27
N LEU A 291 -9.47 -7.12 -10.40
CA LEU A 291 -10.46 -6.86 -9.36
C LEU A 291 -11.33 -5.67 -9.75
N TYR A 292 -12.57 -5.70 -9.30
CA TYR A 292 -13.55 -4.63 -9.47
C TYR A 292 -13.90 -3.98 -8.14
N ARG A 293 -13.08 -4.22 -7.14
CA ARG A 293 -13.14 -3.56 -5.85
C ARG A 293 -12.60 -2.14 -5.99
N ASP A 294 -13.28 -1.19 -5.35
CA ASP A 294 -12.83 0.19 -5.26
C ASP A 294 -11.48 0.30 -4.53
N ASP A 295 -10.71 1.36 -4.83
CA ASP A 295 -9.36 1.53 -4.30
C ASP A 295 -9.22 2.82 -3.51
N TYR A 296 -8.58 2.73 -2.34
CA TYR A 296 -8.33 3.90 -1.50
C TYR A 296 -7.29 4.83 -2.12
N LEU A 297 -7.68 6.09 -2.37
CA LEU A 297 -6.78 7.18 -2.71
C LEU A 297 -6.32 7.95 -1.47
N ALA A 298 -7.20 8.03 -0.46
CA ALA A 298 -6.88 8.58 0.85
C ALA A 298 -7.74 7.91 1.92
N ARG A 299 -7.13 7.48 3.00
CA ARG A 299 -7.75 6.84 4.16
C ARG A 299 -7.26 7.47 5.45
N LEU A 300 -8.12 7.58 6.47
CA LEU A 300 -7.82 8.24 7.74
C LEU A 300 -6.50 7.80 8.42
N PRO A 301 -6.12 6.52 8.46
CA PRO A 301 -4.83 6.10 9.00
C PRO A 301 -3.63 6.81 8.38
N GLU A 302 -3.65 7.09 7.07
CA GLU A 302 -2.56 7.85 6.46
C GLU A 302 -2.48 9.28 6.99
N THR A 303 -3.63 9.97 7.15
CA THR A 303 -3.66 11.30 7.76
C THR A 303 -3.14 11.28 9.19
N ILE A 304 -3.47 10.25 9.97
CA ILE A 304 -2.96 10.06 11.34
C ILE A 304 -1.43 9.90 11.32
N LEU A 305 -0.88 9.12 10.40
CA LEU A 305 0.58 8.93 10.27
C LEU A 305 1.30 10.17 9.74
N LEU A 306 0.67 10.95 8.86
CA LEU A 306 1.17 12.27 8.47
C LEU A 306 1.22 13.21 9.67
N ARG A 307 0.19 13.23 10.52
CA ARG A 307 0.20 14.04 11.75
C ARG A 307 1.26 13.57 12.74
N ALA A 308 1.47 12.27 12.88
CA ALA A 308 2.55 11.73 13.71
C ALA A 308 3.93 12.17 13.21
N GLU A 309 4.16 12.14 11.89
CA GLU A 309 5.38 12.67 11.27
C GLU A 309 5.59 14.16 11.57
N VAL A 310 4.54 14.97 11.40
CA VAL A 310 4.60 16.41 11.67
C VAL A 310 4.91 16.70 13.14
N LYS A 311 4.26 16.00 14.07
CA LYS A 311 4.51 16.16 15.50
C LYS A 311 5.96 15.83 15.85
N TRP A 312 6.49 14.71 15.30
CA TRP A 312 7.88 14.36 15.45
C TRP A 312 8.83 15.46 14.91
N ARG A 313 8.57 15.98 13.70
CA ARG A 313 9.36 17.07 13.10
C ARG A 313 9.34 18.37 13.93
N LEU A 314 8.27 18.61 14.66
CA LEU A 314 8.10 19.72 15.60
C LEU A 314 8.63 19.43 17.01
N GLY A 315 9.18 18.23 17.27
CA GLY A 315 9.72 17.81 18.57
C GLY A 315 8.68 17.29 19.56
N ASP A 316 7.41 17.14 19.16
CA ASP A 316 6.35 16.55 19.97
C ASP A 316 6.31 15.01 19.80
N ASN A 317 7.32 14.34 20.34
CA ASN A 317 7.40 12.90 20.29
C ASN A 317 6.27 12.18 21.06
N ALA A 318 5.78 12.80 22.14
CA ALA A 318 4.66 12.23 22.91
C ALA A 318 3.37 12.25 22.09
N GLY A 319 3.08 13.36 21.43
CA GLY A 319 1.94 13.48 20.53
C GLY A 319 2.05 12.59 19.31
N ALA A 320 3.24 12.37 18.76
CA ALA A 320 3.49 11.44 17.67
C ALA A 320 3.24 9.98 18.09
N ALA A 321 3.74 9.57 19.27
CA ALA A 321 3.47 8.25 19.84
C ALA A 321 1.97 8.02 20.07
N ALA A 322 1.25 9.04 20.56
CA ALA A 322 -0.19 8.94 20.77
C ALA A 322 -0.97 8.72 19.46
N ASP A 323 -0.59 9.36 18.36
CA ASP A 323 -1.21 9.13 17.05
C ASP A 323 -0.89 7.74 16.50
N ILE A 324 0.36 7.28 16.58
CA ILE A 324 0.74 5.93 16.20
C ILE A 324 -0.05 4.89 17.01
N ASN A 325 -0.20 5.12 18.32
CA ASN A 325 -0.88 4.18 19.20
C ASN A 325 -2.39 4.03 18.90
N LYS A 326 -3.06 5.02 18.30
CA LYS A 326 -4.44 4.85 17.80
C LYS A 326 -4.55 3.70 16.78
N LEU A 327 -3.58 3.61 15.87
CA LEU A 327 -3.54 2.54 14.87
C LEU A 327 -3.13 1.20 15.49
N ARG A 328 -2.20 1.23 16.42
CA ARG A 328 -1.73 0.04 17.13
C ARG A 328 -2.80 -0.55 18.05
N GLU A 329 -3.61 0.30 18.69
CA GLU A 329 -4.78 -0.11 19.46
C GLU A 329 -5.82 -0.83 18.58
N ARG A 330 -6.16 -0.26 17.40
CA ARG A 330 -7.02 -0.90 16.41
C ARG A 330 -6.44 -2.25 15.94
N ALA A 331 -5.12 -2.32 15.74
CA ALA A 331 -4.43 -3.52 15.31
C ALA A 331 -4.18 -4.53 16.45
N GLN A 332 -4.67 -4.24 17.67
CA GLN A 332 -4.49 -5.08 18.87
C GLN A 332 -3.01 -5.46 19.11
N CYS A 333 -2.11 -4.50 18.91
CA CYS A 333 -0.68 -4.75 19.07
C CYS A 333 -0.31 -4.99 20.54
N GLY A 334 0.57 -5.96 20.79
CA GLY A 334 1.07 -6.27 22.14
C GLY A 334 1.97 -5.18 22.72
N TYR A 335 2.58 -4.33 21.87
CA TYR A 335 3.45 -3.25 22.31
C TYR A 335 2.89 -1.87 21.90
N MET A 336 2.77 -0.94 22.86
CA MET A 336 2.44 0.46 22.62
C MET A 336 3.69 1.32 22.60
N VAL A 337 3.77 2.21 21.62
CA VAL A 337 4.93 3.09 21.37
C VAL A 337 5.06 4.13 22.48
N MET A 338 6.28 4.31 23.00
CA MET A 338 6.64 5.39 23.92
C MET A 338 7.21 6.58 23.14
N ALA A 339 7.20 7.77 23.74
CA ALA A 339 7.81 8.96 23.15
C ALA A 339 9.30 8.76 22.80
N SER A 340 10.01 7.97 23.59
CA SER A 340 11.43 7.62 23.38
C SER A 340 11.67 6.69 22.17
N ASP A 341 10.66 5.98 21.71
CA ASP A 341 10.77 5.11 20.52
C ASP A 341 10.64 5.91 19.22
N VAL A 342 10.01 7.10 19.30
CA VAL A 342 9.65 7.88 18.11
C VAL A 342 10.90 8.43 17.42
N ASN A 343 11.10 7.98 16.22
CA ASN A 343 12.15 8.42 15.30
C ASN A 343 11.71 8.18 13.86
N LEU A 344 12.51 8.59 12.90
CA LEU A 344 12.21 8.44 11.48
C LEU A 344 11.98 6.98 11.07
N ASP A 345 12.80 6.06 11.59
CA ASP A 345 12.67 4.63 11.26
C ASP A 345 11.34 4.06 11.74
N LEU A 346 10.93 4.37 12.98
CA LEU A 346 9.63 3.93 13.51
C LEU A 346 8.46 4.49 12.70
N ILE A 347 8.50 5.77 12.32
CA ILE A 347 7.44 6.38 11.49
C ILE A 347 7.33 5.63 10.16
N LEU A 348 8.45 5.36 9.50
CA LEU A 348 8.47 4.61 8.25
C LEU A 348 8.01 3.16 8.40
N ASP A 349 8.36 2.52 9.50
CA ASP A 349 7.95 1.14 9.80
C ASP A 349 6.45 1.06 10.09
N GLU A 350 5.90 2.03 10.85
CA GLU A 350 4.46 2.06 11.13
C GLU A 350 3.65 2.38 9.87
N ARG A 351 4.15 3.28 9.01
CA ARG A 351 3.56 3.49 7.68
C ARG A 351 3.58 2.20 6.84
N ALA A 352 4.67 1.44 6.88
CA ALA A 352 4.76 0.18 6.15
C ALA A 352 3.78 -0.88 6.69
N ARG A 353 3.59 -0.99 8.02
CA ARG A 353 2.60 -1.90 8.63
C ARG A 353 1.19 -1.56 8.20
N GLU A 354 0.84 -0.27 8.25
CA GLU A 354 -0.52 0.19 8.00
C GLU A 354 -0.85 0.32 6.51
N LEU A 355 0.08 0.82 5.69
CA LEU A 355 -0.19 1.30 4.33
C LEU A 355 0.52 0.51 3.23
N VAL A 356 1.03 -0.70 3.53
CA VAL A 356 1.59 -1.56 2.48
C VAL A 356 0.56 -1.75 1.36
N TYR A 357 0.99 -1.64 0.11
CA TYR A 357 0.17 -1.66 -1.11
C TYR A 357 -0.80 -0.49 -1.31
N GLU A 358 -0.94 0.43 -0.35
CA GLU A 358 -1.78 1.64 -0.48
C GLU A 358 -0.91 2.88 -0.69
N GLU A 359 0.18 2.98 0.08
CA GLU A 359 1.07 4.14 0.08
C GLU A 359 1.91 4.22 -1.20
N HIS A 360 2.04 5.42 -1.76
CA HIS A 360 3.08 5.73 -2.73
C HIS A 360 4.45 5.81 -2.04
N ARG A 361 4.98 4.66 -1.64
CA ARG A 361 6.16 4.53 -0.78
C ARG A 361 7.38 5.30 -1.28
N TRP A 362 7.56 5.37 -2.61
CA TRP A 362 8.66 6.15 -3.19
C TRP A 362 8.56 7.64 -2.81
N ASN A 363 7.38 8.24 -2.94
CA ASN A 363 7.15 9.63 -2.59
C ASN A 363 7.39 9.89 -1.09
N THR A 364 6.92 8.97 -0.23
CA THR A 364 7.20 9.05 1.21
C THR A 364 8.69 9.02 1.52
N LEU A 365 9.44 8.10 0.91
CA LEU A 365 10.88 8.01 1.13
C LEU A 365 11.63 9.26 0.65
N LEU A 366 11.25 9.83 -0.49
CA LEU A 366 11.82 11.09 -1.00
C LEU A 366 11.48 12.27 -0.06
N ARG A 367 10.24 12.33 0.43
CA ARG A 367 9.80 13.37 1.38
C ARG A 367 10.60 13.38 2.68
N MET A 368 11.11 12.22 3.13
CA MET A 368 11.94 12.18 4.34
C MET A 368 13.21 13.01 4.22
N GLY A 369 13.66 13.30 2.99
CA GLY A 369 14.82 14.13 2.69
C GLY A 369 16.15 13.43 2.82
N GLY A 370 17.23 14.14 2.53
CA GLY A 370 18.61 13.65 2.65
C GLY A 370 18.87 12.35 1.87
N THR A 371 19.48 11.38 2.54
CA THR A 371 19.82 10.06 1.97
C THR A 371 18.83 8.95 2.34
N VAL A 372 17.71 9.27 2.99
CA VAL A 372 16.79 8.27 3.57
C VAL A 372 16.32 7.28 2.53
N ALA A 373 15.87 7.73 1.35
CA ALA A 373 15.37 6.86 0.31
C ALA A 373 16.43 5.82 -0.13
N ILE A 374 17.63 6.28 -0.44
CA ILE A 374 18.71 5.39 -0.90
C ILE A 374 19.20 4.46 0.20
N ASP A 375 19.31 4.93 1.43
CA ASP A 375 19.77 4.12 2.56
C ASP A 375 18.76 3.01 2.89
N ARG A 376 17.47 3.30 2.85
CA ARG A 376 16.41 2.30 3.03
C ARG A 376 16.39 1.27 1.91
N ILE A 377 16.56 1.69 0.65
CA ILE A 377 16.64 0.76 -0.48
C ILE A 377 17.88 -0.13 -0.34
N LYS A 378 19.05 0.43 -0.06
CA LYS A 378 20.28 -0.35 0.17
C LYS A 378 20.12 -1.35 1.31
N LYS A 379 19.41 -1.00 2.37
CA LYS A 379 19.20 -1.86 3.54
C LYS A 379 18.22 -2.99 3.27
N TYR A 380 17.14 -2.73 2.55
CA TYR A 380 15.98 -3.62 2.49
C TYR A 380 15.65 -4.17 1.10
N ALA A 381 16.31 -3.69 0.02
CA ALA A 381 16.06 -4.26 -1.29
C ALA A 381 16.41 -5.74 -1.32
N TYR A 382 15.55 -6.53 -1.95
CA TYR A 382 15.69 -7.98 -2.01
C TYR A 382 16.94 -8.42 -2.81
N TRP A 383 17.21 -7.71 -3.92
CA TRP A 383 18.31 -8.06 -4.84
C TRP A 383 19.57 -7.26 -4.59
N ASP A 384 20.72 -7.94 -4.51
CA ASP A 384 22.04 -7.30 -4.36
C ASP A 384 22.36 -6.31 -5.50
N VAL A 385 21.87 -6.59 -6.71
CA VAL A 385 22.03 -5.69 -7.87
C VAL A 385 21.37 -4.34 -7.59
N ALA A 386 20.19 -4.29 -6.98
CA ALA A 386 19.55 -3.04 -6.60
C ALA A 386 20.38 -2.26 -5.58
N ARG A 387 20.99 -2.95 -4.60
CA ARG A 387 21.85 -2.32 -3.58
C ARG A 387 23.12 -1.73 -4.16
N THR A 388 23.72 -2.39 -5.15
CA THR A 388 25.01 -1.99 -5.74
C THR A 388 24.86 -0.95 -6.85
N SER A 389 23.84 -1.08 -7.71
CA SER A 389 23.62 -0.14 -8.82
C SER A 389 23.17 1.25 -8.35
N LEU A 390 22.60 1.36 -7.15
CA LEU A 390 22.15 2.61 -6.57
C LEU A 390 23.26 3.40 -5.84
N ALA A 391 24.43 2.82 -5.66
CA ALA A 391 25.47 3.39 -4.79
C ALA A 391 25.95 4.78 -5.20
N ASN A 392 25.87 5.13 -6.47
CA ASN A 392 26.48 6.33 -7.04
C ASN A 392 25.47 7.30 -7.68
N LYS A 393 24.15 7.10 -7.47
CA LYS A 393 23.11 7.94 -8.09
C LYS A 393 22.35 8.74 -7.06
N ASN A 394 22.00 9.98 -7.40
CA ASN A 394 21.08 10.78 -6.60
C ASN A 394 19.64 10.45 -6.98
N PHE A 395 19.00 9.55 -6.21
CA PHE A 395 17.62 9.13 -6.46
C PHE A 395 16.56 10.10 -5.93
N ASN A 396 16.95 11.13 -5.20
CA ASN A 396 16.01 12.18 -4.78
C ASN A 396 15.54 13.03 -5.96
N LEU A 397 16.30 13.01 -7.06
CA LEU A 397 15.96 13.70 -8.30
C LEU A 397 15.99 12.70 -9.45
N TRP A 398 14.97 12.74 -10.29
CA TRP A 398 14.91 11.93 -11.50
C TRP A 398 15.59 12.63 -12.66
N PRO A 399 16.14 11.89 -13.65
CA PRO A 399 16.74 12.51 -14.82
C PRO A 399 15.67 13.25 -15.63
N ILE A 400 16.06 14.42 -16.14
CA ILE A 400 15.28 15.10 -17.16
C ILE A 400 15.52 14.35 -18.48
N PRO A 401 14.48 13.94 -19.22
CA PRO A 401 14.68 13.30 -20.51
C PRO A 401 15.56 14.16 -21.44
N GLN A 402 16.56 13.56 -22.07
CA GLN A 402 17.51 14.29 -22.93
C GLN A 402 16.79 15.06 -24.05
N SER A 403 15.73 14.48 -24.60
CA SER A 403 14.89 15.14 -25.60
C SER A 403 14.26 16.46 -25.13
N VAL A 404 13.95 16.59 -23.84
CA VAL A 404 13.43 17.83 -23.24
C VAL A 404 14.54 18.88 -23.16
N ILE A 405 15.74 18.45 -22.74
CA ILE A 405 16.93 19.33 -22.69
C ILE A 405 17.26 19.84 -24.09
N ASP A 406 17.34 18.95 -25.08
CA ASP A 406 17.75 19.28 -26.46
C ASP A 406 16.73 20.17 -27.18
N THR A 407 15.45 20.05 -26.83
CA THR A 407 14.41 20.91 -27.41
C THR A 407 14.35 22.29 -26.79
N ASN A 408 14.90 22.51 -25.62
CA ASN A 408 14.89 23.81 -24.91
C ASN A 408 16.04 24.70 -25.43
N LYS A 409 15.90 25.24 -26.66
CA LYS A 409 16.99 25.86 -27.42
C LYS A 409 17.34 27.26 -26.99
N ASP A 410 16.39 28.00 -26.40
CA ASP A 410 16.53 29.43 -26.11
C ASP A 410 17.17 29.68 -24.74
N ILE A 411 17.07 28.70 -23.81
CA ILE A 411 17.71 28.71 -22.50
C ILE A 411 18.28 27.36 -22.20
N LYS A 412 19.49 27.31 -21.65
CA LYS A 412 20.13 26.05 -21.23
C LYS A 412 19.35 25.42 -20.08
N LEU A 413 18.80 24.23 -20.29
CA LEU A 413 18.23 23.40 -19.26
C LEU A 413 19.27 22.37 -18.80
N GLU A 414 19.73 22.50 -17.56
CA GLU A 414 20.75 21.58 -17.01
C GLU A 414 20.12 20.31 -16.48
N GLN A 415 20.83 19.18 -16.62
CA GLN A 415 20.48 17.90 -16.06
C GLN A 415 20.52 17.94 -14.52
N ASN A 416 19.73 17.09 -13.86
CA ASN A 416 19.80 16.91 -12.43
C ASN A 416 21.15 16.33 -11.99
N PRO A 417 21.68 16.76 -10.81
CA PRO A 417 22.94 16.22 -10.30
C PRO A 417 22.92 14.69 -10.18
N GLY A 418 23.96 14.06 -10.68
CA GLY A 418 24.11 12.60 -10.66
C GLY A 418 23.53 11.84 -11.85
N TRP A 419 23.05 12.58 -12.88
CA TRP A 419 22.51 12.00 -14.11
C TRP A 419 23.21 12.49 -15.36
#